data_ef2b8665321f8a6958e64d4e710ef733
#
_entry.id   ef2b8665321f8a6958e64d4e710ef733
#
_cell.length_a   1.000
_cell.length_b   1.000
_cell.length_c   1.000
_cell.angle_alpha   90.00
_cell.angle_beta   90.00
_cell.angle_gamma   90.00
#
_symmetry.space_group_name_H-M   'P 1'
#
loop_
_entity.id
_entity.type
_entity.pdbx_description
1 polymer ?
#
loop_
_entity_poly.entity_id
_entity_poly.type
_entity_poly.pdbx_seq_one_letter_code
_entity_poly.pdbx_strand_id
1 'polypeptide(L)'
;PGITYNTLEILMKEFVNEYRVLRYGETDKVIEYFKSELNRIGGELTRHEDDLTKYNVDNRIINYYDETKEIAAINKEFELREQDVLFAYNSSKAMVEELERQMDENTRQAITNLNLVDKLREASDLTGKITEMETVSNTDTGSDQRLEEYRGDLVKTRKELSDISNQYISGKYTKSGIAKNNIVEQWLDQTLLFEKAKAELSIIQKSRSDLNGKYVFYAPVGTTLSLIH
;
A
#
# COMPACT_ATOMS: atom_id res chain seq x y z
N PRO A 1 -37.28 90.12 -10.29
CA PRO A 1 -36.90 89.16 -9.23
C PRO A 1 -37.20 87.71 -9.57
N GLY A 2 -38.28 87.36 -10.38
CA GLY A 2 -38.66 85.98 -10.68
C GLY A 2 -37.68 85.26 -11.62
N ILE A 3 -37.12 85.95 -12.61
CA ILE A 3 -36.22 85.31 -13.58
C ILE A 3 -34.92 84.89 -12.91
N THR A 4 -34.32 85.71 -12.06
CA THR A 4 -33.09 85.42 -11.33
C THR A 4 -33.26 84.20 -10.37
N TYR A 5 -34.41 84.16 -9.71
CA TYR A 5 -34.74 83.02 -8.82
C TYR A 5 -34.85 81.69 -9.59
N ASN A 6 -35.61 81.66 -10.68
CA ASN A 6 -35.79 80.54 -11.51
C ASN A 6 -34.46 80.02 -12.14
N THR A 7 -33.61 81.00 -12.58
CA THR A 7 -32.28 80.65 -13.12
C THR A 7 -31.38 80.03 -12.05
N LEU A 8 -31.42 80.54 -10.82
CA LEU A 8 -30.65 79.98 -9.71
C LEU A 8 -31.11 78.60 -9.30
N GLU A 9 -32.42 78.36 -9.29
CA GLU A 9 -33.03 77.10 -8.99
C GLU A 9 -32.66 75.99 -10.05
N ILE A 10 -32.71 76.35 -11.34
CA ILE A 10 -32.29 75.52 -12.42
C ILE A 10 -30.77 75.18 -12.28
N LEU A 11 -29.95 76.15 -12.02
CA LEU A 11 -28.50 76.00 -11.88
C LEU A 11 -28.14 75.12 -10.68
N MET A 12 -28.84 75.31 -9.53
CA MET A 12 -28.66 74.39 -8.38
C MET A 12 -29.11 72.94 -8.68
N LYS A 13 -30.21 72.77 -9.37
CA LYS A 13 -30.67 71.41 -9.76
C LYS A 13 -29.69 70.75 -10.71
N GLU A 14 -29.18 71.48 -11.70
CA GLU A 14 -28.20 70.96 -12.65
C GLU A 14 -26.86 70.67 -11.96
N PHE A 15 -26.40 71.52 -11.07
CA PHE A 15 -25.18 71.28 -10.29
C PHE A 15 -25.30 70.03 -9.39
N VAL A 16 -26.40 69.88 -8.69
CA VAL A 16 -26.66 68.69 -7.86
C VAL A 16 -26.73 67.42 -8.73
N ASN A 17 -27.31 67.53 -9.92
CA ASN A 17 -27.43 66.43 -10.85
C ASN A 17 -26.07 66.03 -11.40
N GLU A 18 -25.27 66.99 -11.90
CA GLU A 18 -23.91 66.76 -12.38
C GLU A 18 -22.97 66.24 -11.27
N TYR A 19 -23.06 66.80 -10.06
CA TYR A 19 -22.29 66.33 -8.91
C TYR A 19 -22.68 64.86 -8.56
N ARG A 20 -23.95 64.52 -8.65
CA ARG A 20 -24.42 63.13 -8.45
C ARG A 20 -23.85 62.18 -9.51
N VAL A 21 -23.91 62.58 -10.78
CA VAL A 21 -23.37 61.76 -11.89
C VAL A 21 -21.86 61.58 -11.75
N LEU A 22 -21.11 62.64 -11.43
CA LEU A 22 -19.67 62.55 -11.25
C LEU A 22 -19.28 61.67 -10.05
N ARG A 23 -19.95 61.86 -8.92
CA ARG A 23 -19.58 61.17 -7.68
C ARG A 23 -20.07 59.72 -7.61
N TYR A 24 -21.25 59.45 -8.10
CA TYR A 24 -21.83 58.10 -8.10
C TYR A 24 -21.48 57.28 -9.35
N GLY A 25 -21.27 57.94 -10.48
CA GLY A 25 -20.89 57.24 -11.72
C GLY A 25 -19.55 56.54 -11.65
N GLU A 26 -18.55 57.11 -10.91
CA GLU A 26 -17.29 56.42 -10.66
C GLU A 26 -17.46 55.28 -9.65
N THR A 27 -18.26 55.50 -8.61
CA THR A 27 -18.56 54.47 -7.62
C THR A 27 -19.33 53.30 -8.25
N ASP A 28 -20.31 53.59 -9.11
CA ASP A 28 -21.07 52.54 -9.81
C ASP A 28 -20.19 51.73 -10.77
N LYS A 29 -19.25 52.34 -11.47
CA LYS A 29 -18.26 51.61 -12.29
C LYS A 29 -17.36 50.70 -11.47
N VAL A 30 -16.93 51.15 -10.29
CA VAL A 30 -16.12 50.35 -9.36
C VAL A 30 -16.96 49.19 -8.83
N ILE A 31 -18.20 49.41 -8.47
CA ILE A 31 -19.13 48.35 -8.03
C ILE A 31 -19.37 47.35 -9.15
N GLU A 32 -19.60 47.81 -10.37
CA GLU A 32 -19.77 46.89 -11.50
C GLU A 32 -18.51 46.07 -11.80
N TYR A 33 -17.32 46.70 -11.70
CA TYR A 33 -16.06 45.99 -11.82
C TYR A 33 -15.92 44.90 -10.76
N PHE A 34 -16.15 45.22 -9.49
CA PHE A 34 -16.07 44.21 -8.43
C PHE A 34 -17.11 43.11 -8.55
N LYS A 35 -18.35 43.46 -8.97
CA LYS A 35 -19.37 42.44 -9.26
C LYS A 35 -18.97 41.49 -10.43
N SER A 36 -18.40 42.07 -11.48
CA SER A 36 -17.89 41.27 -12.61
C SER A 36 -16.74 40.35 -12.18
N GLU A 37 -15.82 40.88 -11.40
CA GLU A 37 -14.67 40.10 -10.89
C GLU A 37 -15.10 39.02 -9.90
N LEU A 38 -16.07 39.32 -9.01
CA LEU A 38 -16.65 38.33 -8.11
C LEU A 38 -17.36 37.19 -8.88
N ASN A 39 -18.10 37.53 -9.93
CA ASN A 39 -18.76 36.54 -10.79
C ASN A 39 -17.72 35.69 -11.56
N ARG A 40 -16.62 36.30 -12.03
CA ARG A 40 -15.54 35.59 -12.70
C ARG A 40 -14.86 34.60 -11.75
N ILE A 41 -14.44 35.06 -10.58
CA ILE A 41 -13.79 34.22 -9.56
C ILE A 41 -14.75 33.14 -9.06
N GLY A 42 -16.00 33.47 -8.80
CA GLY A 42 -17.04 32.50 -8.41
C GLY A 42 -17.24 31.43 -9.46
N GLY A 43 -17.25 31.79 -10.74
CA GLY A 43 -17.33 30.83 -11.84
C GLY A 43 -16.09 29.93 -11.96
N GLU A 44 -14.90 30.46 -11.71
CA GLU A 44 -13.67 29.67 -11.67
C GLU A 44 -13.66 28.73 -10.48
N LEU A 45 -14.08 29.19 -9.30
CA LEU A 45 -14.19 28.38 -8.10
C LEU A 45 -15.16 27.21 -8.34
N THR A 46 -16.37 27.47 -8.82
CA THR A 46 -17.35 26.41 -9.10
C THR A 46 -16.80 25.39 -10.09
N ARG A 47 -16.09 25.82 -11.13
CA ARG A 47 -15.47 24.90 -12.09
C ARG A 47 -14.43 24.00 -11.41
N HIS A 48 -13.56 24.58 -10.56
CA HIS A 48 -12.55 23.80 -9.85
C HIS A 48 -13.16 22.85 -8.82
N GLU A 49 -14.25 23.25 -8.16
CA GLU A 49 -15.04 22.37 -7.27
C GLU A 49 -15.67 21.21 -8.02
N ASP A 50 -16.23 21.46 -9.20
CA ASP A 50 -16.80 20.42 -10.07
C ASP A 50 -15.71 19.47 -10.58
N ASP A 51 -14.56 20.00 -11.01
CA ASP A 51 -13.42 19.19 -11.46
C ASP A 51 -12.87 18.32 -10.32
N LEU A 52 -12.75 18.88 -9.10
CA LEU A 52 -12.34 18.15 -7.91
C LEU A 52 -13.36 17.06 -7.54
N THR A 53 -14.65 17.40 -7.58
CA THR A 53 -15.73 16.45 -7.30
C THR A 53 -15.70 15.29 -8.29
N LYS A 54 -15.55 15.60 -9.57
CA LYS A 54 -15.45 14.60 -10.62
C LYS A 54 -14.21 13.71 -10.42
N TYR A 55 -13.06 14.32 -10.13
CA TYR A 55 -11.83 13.59 -9.82
C TYR A 55 -12.03 12.64 -8.62
N ASN A 56 -12.66 13.12 -7.56
CA ASN A 56 -12.94 12.30 -6.37
C ASN A 56 -13.87 11.13 -6.69
N VAL A 57 -14.92 11.36 -7.48
CA VAL A 57 -15.86 10.31 -7.90
C VAL A 57 -15.18 9.28 -8.80
N ASP A 58 -14.42 9.73 -9.80
CA ASP A 58 -13.72 8.86 -10.76
C ASP A 58 -12.67 7.97 -10.05
N ASN A 59 -12.04 8.49 -9.01
CA ASN A 59 -11.02 7.77 -8.23
C ASN A 59 -11.59 7.15 -6.94
N ARG A 60 -12.90 7.24 -6.70
CA ARG A 60 -13.60 6.71 -5.50
C ARG A 60 -13.04 7.26 -4.19
N ILE A 61 -12.59 8.50 -4.18
CA ILE A 61 -12.08 9.18 -2.99
C ILE A 61 -13.27 9.73 -2.21
N ILE A 62 -13.53 9.22 -1.01
CA ILE A 62 -14.63 9.67 -0.15
C ILE A 62 -14.14 10.79 0.78
N ASN A 63 -13.00 10.58 1.42
CA ASN A 63 -12.38 11.55 2.34
C ASN A 63 -10.86 11.50 2.21
N TYR A 64 -10.28 12.51 1.56
CA TYR A 64 -8.84 12.59 1.32
C TYR A 64 -8.00 12.46 2.60
N TYR A 65 -8.38 13.16 3.67
CA TYR A 65 -7.59 13.20 4.91
C TYR A 65 -7.61 11.85 5.64
N ASP A 66 -8.78 11.23 5.74
CA ASP A 66 -8.91 9.95 6.40
C ASP A 66 -8.24 8.83 5.59
N GLU A 67 -8.42 8.83 4.28
CA GLU A 67 -7.81 7.84 3.39
C GLU A 67 -6.27 7.94 3.36
N THR A 68 -5.71 9.16 3.33
CA THR A 68 -4.25 9.33 3.38
C THR A 68 -3.66 8.94 4.73
N LYS A 69 -4.38 9.21 5.83
CA LYS A 69 -3.99 8.78 7.17
C LYS A 69 -4.02 7.26 7.31
N GLU A 70 -5.05 6.64 6.76
CA GLU A 70 -5.20 5.19 6.75
C GLU A 70 -4.11 4.51 5.90
N ILE A 71 -3.83 5.03 4.70
CA ILE A 71 -2.74 4.56 3.83
C ILE A 71 -1.39 4.70 4.54
N ALA A 72 -1.14 5.81 5.23
CA ALA A 72 0.10 6.03 5.97
C ALA A 72 0.24 5.03 7.15
N ALA A 73 -0.86 4.73 7.86
CA ALA A 73 -0.87 3.75 8.93
C ALA A 73 -0.59 2.33 8.40
N ILE A 74 -1.26 1.92 7.32
CA ILE A 74 -1.05 0.63 6.67
C ILE A 74 0.40 0.52 6.14
N ASN A 75 0.94 1.58 5.55
CA ASN A 75 2.32 1.57 5.06
C ASN A 75 3.33 1.36 6.19
N LYS A 76 3.10 2.00 7.34
CA LYS A 76 3.92 1.79 8.54
C LYS A 76 3.81 0.36 9.09
N GLU A 77 2.63 -0.22 9.07
CA GLU A 77 2.42 -1.62 9.46
C GLU A 77 3.19 -2.57 8.54
N PHE A 78 3.11 -2.36 7.22
CA PHE A 78 3.89 -3.13 6.26
C PHE A 78 5.41 -2.96 6.46
N GLU A 79 5.90 -1.78 6.81
CA GLU A 79 7.32 -1.57 7.11
C GLU A 79 7.79 -2.40 8.30
N LEU A 80 7.02 -2.41 9.39
CA LEU A 80 7.35 -3.21 10.56
C LEU A 80 7.32 -4.70 10.24
N ARG A 81 6.27 -5.16 9.55
CA ARG A 81 6.15 -6.55 9.14
C ARG A 81 7.27 -6.98 8.18
N GLU A 82 7.66 -6.10 7.24
CA GLU A 82 8.79 -6.35 6.34
C GLU A 82 10.10 -6.56 7.11
N GLN A 83 10.35 -5.76 8.17
CA GLN A 83 11.55 -5.92 9.01
C GLN A 83 11.55 -7.26 9.75
N ASP A 84 10.41 -7.67 10.33
CA ASP A 84 10.27 -8.94 11.03
C ASP A 84 10.47 -10.13 10.08
N VAL A 85 9.86 -10.07 8.90
CA VAL A 85 9.98 -11.11 7.87
C VAL A 85 11.40 -11.15 7.29
N LEU A 86 12.04 -10.01 7.10
CA LEU A 86 13.43 -9.94 6.65
C LEU A 86 14.39 -10.55 7.69
N PHE A 87 14.13 -10.32 8.98
CA PHE A 87 14.88 -10.98 10.04
C PHE A 87 14.68 -12.50 10.01
N ALA A 88 13.44 -12.98 9.88
CA ALA A 88 13.14 -14.41 9.75
C ALA A 88 13.82 -15.03 8.52
N TYR A 89 13.78 -14.34 7.38
CA TYR A 89 14.44 -14.75 6.14
C TYR A 89 15.95 -14.91 6.32
N ASN A 90 16.62 -13.89 6.88
CA ASN A 90 18.07 -13.92 7.06
C ASN A 90 18.49 -14.94 8.11
N SER A 91 17.75 -15.09 9.20
CA SER A 91 18.07 -16.05 10.27
C SER A 91 17.87 -17.49 9.80
N SER A 92 16.77 -17.80 9.11
CA SER A 92 16.53 -19.15 8.57
C SER A 92 17.52 -19.49 7.47
N LYS A 93 17.89 -18.55 6.60
CA LYS A 93 18.94 -18.72 5.59
C LYS A 93 20.27 -19.06 6.22
N ALA A 94 20.70 -18.26 7.21
CA ALA A 94 21.96 -18.51 7.90
C ALA A 94 21.98 -19.86 8.62
N MET A 95 20.83 -20.28 9.18
CA MET A 95 20.71 -21.59 9.83
C MET A 95 20.77 -22.73 8.81
N VAL A 96 20.11 -22.62 7.66
CA VAL A 96 20.23 -23.60 6.56
C VAL A 96 21.67 -23.75 6.12
N GLU A 97 22.39 -22.66 5.85
CA GLU A 97 23.80 -22.67 5.46
C GLU A 97 24.70 -23.29 6.53
N GLU A 98 24.41 -23.05 7.82
CA GLU A 98 25.16 -23.62 8.93
C GLU A 98 24.92 -25.12 9.07
N LEU A 99 23.67 -25.56 8.96
CA LEU A 99 23.31 -26.98 8.99
C LEU A 99 23.92 -27.74 7.82
N GLU A 100 23.94 -27.16 6.61
CA GLU A 100 24.63 -27.72 5.45
C GLU A 100 26.13 -27.86 5.65
N ARG A 101 26.77 -26.95 6.37
CA ARG A 101 28.21 -27.06 6.75
C ARG A 101 28.46 -28.20 7.71
N GLN A 102 27.53 -28.47 8.61
CA GLN A 102 27.64 -29.58 9.57
C GLN A 102 27.36 -30.95 8.96
N MET A 103 26.74 -31.02 7.78
CA MET A 103 26.48 -32.27 7.07
C MET A 103 27.75 -32.86 6.48
N ASP A 104 27.92 -34.18 6.58
CA ASP A 104 28.93 -34.90 5.81
C ASP A 104 28.50 -35.08 4.34
N GLU A 105 29.45 -35.52 3.51
CA GLU A 105 29.22 -35.66 2.08
C GLU A 105 28.02 -36.61 1.75
N ASN A 106 27.88 -37.70 2.50
CA ASN A 106 26.77 -38.63 2.29
C ASN A 106 25.41 -38.00 2.62
N THR A 107 25.35 -37.18 3.69
CA THR A 107 24.12 -36.49 4.06
C THR A 107 23.81 -35.40 3.04
N ARG A 108 24.82 -34.67 2.53
CA ARG A 108 24.63 -33.68 1.46
C ARG A 108 24.10 -34.32 0.17
N GLN A 109 24.64 -35.47 -0.20
CA GLN A 109 24.12 -36.21 -1.36
C GLN A 109 22.69 -36.68 -1.15
N ALA A 110 22.32 -37.07 0.08
CA ALA A 110 20.95 -37.44 0.41
C ALA A 110 19.96 -36.31 0.22
N ILE A 111 20.28 -35.09 0.66
CA ILE A 111 19.40 -33.92 0.50
C ILE A 111 19.32 -33.41 -0.93
N THR A 112 20.32 -33.70 -1.77
CA THR A 112 20.30 -33.37 -3.21
C THR A 112 19.64 -34.42 -4.07
N ASN A 113 19.10 -35.48 -3.48
CA ASN A 113 18.37 -36.52 -4.21
C ASN A 113 17.12 -35.91 -4.90
N LEU A 114 16.90 -36.26 -6.17
CA LEU A 114 15.81 -35.72 -6.99
C LEU A 114 14.44 -35.84 -6.31
N ASN A 115 14.16 -37.01 -5.68
CA ASN A 115 12.88 -37.22 -5.00
C ASN A 115 12.68 -36.28 -3.80
N LEU A 116 13.74 -35.97 -3.05
CA LEU A 116 13.68 -35.04 -1.93
C LEU A 116 13.50 -33.63 -2.44
N VAL A 117 14.26 -33.26 -3.49
CA VAL A 117 14.18 -31.92 -4.09
C VAL A 117 12.80 -31.64 -4.68
N ASP A 118 12.19 -32.62 -5.37
CA ASP A 118 10.84 -32.47 -5.91
C ASP A 118 9.79 -32.30 -4.81
N LYS A 119 9.89 -33.10 -3.74
CA LYS A 119 9.00 -32.96 -2.58
C LYS A 119 9.22 -31.67 -1.81
N LEU A 120 10.46 -31.18 -1.71
CA LEU A 120 10.76 -29.89 -1.11
C LEU A 120 10.15 -28.73 -1.92
N ARG A 121 10.20 -28.83 -3.26
CA ARG A 121 9.52 -27.85 -4.13
C ARG A 121 8.01 -27.87 -3.94
N GLU A 122 7.38 -29.06 -3.85
CA GLU A 122 5.96 -29.18 -3.55
C GLU A 122 5.60 -28.54 -2.21
N ALA A 123 6.39 -28.78 -1.14
CA ALA A 123 6.20 -28.16 0.17
C ALA A 123 6.39 -26.63 0.13
N SER A 124 7.36 -26.14 -0.64
CA SER A 124 7.60 -24.72 -0.85
C SER A 124 6.41 -24.05 -1.56
N ASP A 125 5.87 -24.67 -2.62
CA ASP A 125 4.71 -24.17 -3.34
C ASP A 125 3.46 -24.13 -2.45
N LEU A 126 3.23 -25.17 -1.64
CA LEU A 126 2.14 -25.19 -0.66
C LEU A 126 2.32 -24.09 0.40
N THR A 127 3.54 -23.91 0.90
CA THR A 127 3.86 -22.84 1.84
C THR A 127 3.60 -21.46 1.25
N GLY A 128 3.96 -21.25 -0.02
CA GLY A 128 3.69 -20.00 -0.74
C GLY A 128 2.18 -19.72 -0.85
N LYS A 129 1.38 -20.73 -1.23
CA LYS A 129 -0.08 -20.60 -1.34
C LYS A 129 -0.74 -20.32 0.01
N ILE A 130 -0.31 -21.02 1.07
CA ILE A 130 -0.80 -20.78 2.44
C ILE A 130 -0.48 -19.32 2.84
N THR A 131 0.76 -18.89 2.64
CA THR A 131 1.19 -17.54 2.99
C THR A 131 0.41 -16.47 2.22
N GLU A 132 0.18 -16.68 0.92
CA GLU A 132 -0.64 -15.78 0.11
C GLU A 132 -2.07 -15.70 0.64
N MET A 133 -2.70 -16.83 0.94
CA MET A 133 -4.06 -16.86 1.48
C MET A 133 -4.14 -16.23 2.88
N GLU A 134 -3.20 -16.50 3.77
CA GLU A 134 -3.15 -15.90 5.12
C GLU A 134 -2.92 -14.38 5.08
N THR A 135 -2.20 -13.89 4.07
CA THR A 135 -1.89 -12.45 3.95
C THR A 135 -2.99 -11.67 3.23
N VAL A 136 -3.67 -12.27 2.25
CA VAL A 136 -4.65 -11.61 1.38
C VAL A 136 -6.09 -11.84 1.84
N SER A 137 -6.40 -12.98 2.48
CA SER A 137 -7.76 -13.37 2.84
C SER A 137 -8.23 -12.77 4.14
N ASN A 138 -8.84 -11.60 4.09
CA ASN A 138 -9.58 -11.08 5.26
C ASN A 138 -11.10 -11.34 5.23
N THR A 139 -11.70 -12.00 4.21
CA THR A 139 -13.19 -11.92 4.12
C THR A 139 -13.94 -13.02 3.38
N ASP A 140 -13.39 -14.20 3.05
CA ASP A 140 -14.21 -15.16 2.31
C ASP A 140 -14.23 -16.57 2.93
N THR A 141 -15.43 -17.02 3.33
CA THR A 141 -15.68 -18.35 3.95
C THR A 141 -15.21 -19.54 3.07
N GLY A 142 -15.06 -19.33 1.77
CA GLY A 142 -14.51 -20.34 0.84
C GLY A 142 -12.99 -20.45 0.87
N SER A 143 -12.29 -19.46 1.41
CA SER A 143 -10.85 -19.43 1.56
C SER A 143 -10.38 -20.29 2.73
N ASP A 144 -11.14 -20.36 3.82
CA ASP A 144 -10.79 -21.12 5.01
C ASP A 144 -10.71 -22.64 4.74
N GLN A 145 -11.64 -23.17 3.96
CA GLN A 145 -11.63 -24.60 3.62
C GLN A 145 -10.42 -24.98 2.75
N ARG A 146 -10.06 -24.15 1.78
CA ARG A 146 -8.87 -24.38 0.94
C ARG A 146 -7.57 -24.21 1.74
N LEU A 147 -7.56 -23.27 2.68
CA LEU A 147 -6.41 -23.04 3.56
C LEU A 147 -6.14 -24.28 4.42
N GLU A 148 -7.18 -24.89 5.00
CA GLU A 148 -7.06 -26.13 5.77
C GLU A 148 -6.65 -27.32 4.91
N GLU A 149 -7.12 -27.41 3.66
CA GLU A 149 -6.68 -28.41 2.70
C GLU A 149 -5.18 -28.28 2.41
N TYR A 150 -4.69 -27.07 2.09
CA TYR A 150 -3.26 -26.84 1.84
C TYR A 150 -2.38 -27.08 3.07
N ARG A 151 -2.87 -26.74 4.26
CA ARG A 151 -2.18 -27.06 5.53
C ARG A 151 -2.10 -28.57 5.75
N GLY A 152 -3.17 -29.30 5.48
CA GLY A 152 -3.21 -30.76 5.54
C GLY A 152 -2.22 -31.41 4.56
N ASP A 153 -2.19 -30.92 3.32
CA ASP A 153 -1.25 -31.39 2.29
C ASP A 153 0.20 -31.06 2.67
N LEU A 154 0.46 -29.88 3.24
CA LEU A 154 1.80 -29.52 3.71
C LEU A 154 2.30 -30.46 4.83
N VAL A 155 1.44 -30.78 5.79
CA VAL A 155 1.78 -31.74 6.86
C VAL A 155 2.09 -33.12 6.28
N LYS A 156 1.32 -33.58 5.29
CA LYS A 156 1.55 -34.85 4.60
C LYS A 156 2.89 -34.80 3.84
N THR A 157 3.12 -33.78 3.04
CA THR A 157 4.35 -33.63 2.25
C THR A 157 5.59 -33.53 3.16
N ARG A 158 5.47 -32.86 4.31
CA ARG A 158 6.53 -32.79 5.32
C ARG A 158 6.85 -34.16 5.90
N LYS A 159 5.86 -34.99 6.17
CA LYS A 159 6.07 -36.37 6.61
C LYS A 159 6.76 -37.20 5.55
N GLU A 160 6.33 -37.11 4.29
CA GLU A 160 6.96 -37.78 3.14
C GLU A 160 8.43 -37.33 2.99
N LEU A 161 8.74 -36.03 3.17
CA LEU A 161 10.10 -35.52 3.18
C LEU A 161 10.97 -36.15 4.27
N SER A 162 10.41 -36.28 5.49
CA SER A 162 11.13 -36.93 6.61
C SER A 162 11.37 -38.40 6.31
N ASP A 163 10.37 -39.12 5.77
CA ASP A 163 10.48 -40.53 5.44
C ASP A 163 11.52 -40.78 4.32
N ILE A 164 11.50 -39.96 3.26
CA ILE A 164 12.47 -40.03 2.16
C ILE A 164 13.88 -39.74 2.71
N SER A 165 14.05 -38.66 3.50
CA SER A 165 15.30 -38.31 4.10
C SER A 165 15.90 -39.49 4.91
N ASN A 166 15.07 -40.15 5.73
CA ASN A 166 15.48 -41.28 6.56
C ASN A 166 15.94 -42.48 5.75
N GLN A 167 15.39 -42.69 4.53
CA GLN A 167 15.79 -43.78 3.62
C GLN A 167 17.19 -43.55 3.03
N TYR A 168 17.56 -42.30 2.77
CA TYR A 168 18.85 -41.99 2.13
C TYR A 168 20.00 -41.73 3.10
N ILE A 169 19.70 -41.51 4.39
CA ILE A 169 20.72 -41.24 5.40
C ILE A 169 21.36 -42.59 5.85
N SER A 170 22.55 -42.85 5.39
CA SER A 170 23.35 -43.98 5.85
C SER A 170 24.20 -43.61 7.10
N GLY A 171 23.99 -44.41 8.16
CA GLY A 171 24.70 -44.19 9.42
C GLY A 171 23.98 -43.27 10.42
N LYS A 172 24.20 -43.48 11.71
CA LYS A 172 23.43 -42.82 12.79
C LYS A 172 24.00 -41.47 13.18
N TYR A 173 25.33 -41.27 13.02
CA TYR A 173 25.99 -40.06 13.53
C TYR A 173 26.96 -39.46 12.52
N THR A 174 27.13 -38.16 12.58
CA THR A 174 28.18 -37.42 11.86
C THR A 174 29.55 -37.70 12.49
N LYS A 175 30.62 -37.27 11.84
CA LYS A 175 31.99 -37.34 12.41
C LYS A 175 32.09 -36.59 13.74
N SER A 176 31.27 -35.58 13.97
CA SER A 176 31.15 -34.79 15.20
C SER A 176 30.23 -35.41 16.26
N GLY A 177 29.66 -36.59 16.04
CA GLY A 177 28.80 -37.26 17.01
C GLY A 177 27.37 -36.77 17.08
N ILE A 178 26.93 -35.94 16.13
CA ILE A 178 25.56 -35.43 16.06
C ILE A 178 24.70 -36.43 15.24
N ALA A 179 23.50 -36.71 15.71
CA ALA A 179 22.57 -37.58 14.98
C ALA A 179 22.20 -36.95 13.63
N LYS A 180 22.44 -37.67 12.52
CA LYS A 180 22.20 -37.14 11.17
C LYS A 180 20.75 -36.81 10.93
N ASN A 181 19.82 -37.58 11.42
CA ASN A 181 18.38 -37.34 11.29
C ASN A 181 17.99 -35.99 11.91
N ASN A 182 18.54 -35.63 13.06
CA ASN A 182 18.25 -34.37 13.71
C ASN A 182 18.74 -33.18 12.87
N ILE A 183 19.90 -33.30 12.22
CA ILE A 183 20.44 -32.23 11.36
C ILE A 183 19.54 -32.06 10.15
N VAL A 184 19.11 -33.15 9.52
CA VAL A 184 18.27 -33.08 8.32
C VAL A 184 16.86 -32.63 8.64
N GLU A 185 16.26 -33.06 9.75
CA GLU A 185 14.98 -32.54 10.21
C GLU A 185 15.03 -31.04 10.49
N GLN A 186 16.05 -30.56 11.20
CA GLN A 186 16.25 -29.13 11.44
C GLN A 186 16.50 -28.36 10.13
N TRP A 187 17.24 -28.96 9.19
CA TRP A 187 17.47 -28.36 7.88
C TRP A 187 16.16 -28.22 7.09
N LEU A 188 15.32 -29.27 7.07
CA LEU A 188 14.01 -29.24 6.45
C LEU A 188 13.13 -28.14 7.07
N ASP A 189 13.06 -28.08 8.39
CA ASP A 189 12.28 -27.08 9.10
C ASP A 189 12.76 -25.66 8.78
N GLN A 190 14.06 -25.42 8.80
CA GLN A 190 14.61 -24.12 8.49
C GLN A 190 14.46 -23.73 7.01
N THR A 191 14.53 -24.73 6.11
CA THR A 191 14.27 -24.51 4.68
C THR A 191 12.82 -24.11 4.42
N LEU A 192 11.86 -24.76 5.08
CA LEU A 192 10.46 -24.39 4.97
C LEU A 192 10.17 -22.99 5.58
N LEU A 193 10.80 -22.65 6.68
CA LEU A 193 10.72 -21.30 7.26
C LEU A 193 11.34 -20.25 6.35
N PHE A 194 12.46 -20.56 5.71
CA PHE A 194 13.10 -19.70 4.72
C PHE A 194 12.19 -19.44 3.52
N GLU A 195 11.58 -20.51 2.94
CA GLU A 195 10.67 -20.37 1.82
C GLU A 195 9.38 -19.62 2.21
N LYS A 196 8.86 -19.84 3.44
CA LYS A 196 7.75 -19.06 3.97
C LYS A 196 8.09 -17.56 4.04
N ALA A 197 9.21 -17.23 4.66
CA ALA A 197 9.65 -15.85 4.81
C ALA A 197 9.90 -15.19 3.44
N LYS A 198 10.45 -15.93 2.48
CA LYS A 198 10.66 -15.46 1.10
C LYS A 198 9.34 -15.16 0.38
N ALA A 199 8.35 -16.04 0.49
CA ALA A 199 7.02 -15.83 -0.08
C ALA A 199 6.32 -14.61 0.56
N GLU A 200 6.36 -14.51 1.89
CA GLU A 200 5.78 -13.40 2.64
C GLU A 200 6.42 -12.06 2.29
N LEU A 201 7.75 -12.01 2.15
CA LEU A 201 8.48 -10.82 1.72
C LEU A 201 8.05 -10.36 0.33
N SER A 202 7.90 -11.29 -0.61
CA SER A 202 7.43 -10.99 -1.96
C SER A 202 6.01 -10.40 -1.96
N ILE A 203 5.10 -10.95 -1.13
CA ILE A 203 3.72 -10.46 -1.00
C ILE A 203 3.71 -9.05 -0.38
N ILE A 204 4.47 -8.82 0.69
CA ILE A 204 4.57 -7.51 1.34
C ILE A 204 5.10 -6.46 0.36
N GLN A 205 6.16 -6.77 -0.38
CA GLN A 205 6.73 -5.85 -1.37
C GLN A 205 5.74 -5.50 -2.48
N LYS A 206 4.99 -6.49 -2.98
CA LYS A 206 3.93 -6.27 -3.96
C LYS A 206 2.83 -5.39 -3.38
N SER A 207 2.31 -5.70 -2.19
CA SER A 207 1.26 -4.93 -1.53
C SER A 207 1.69 -3.49 -1.25
N ARG A 208 2.94 -3.26 -0.84
CA ARG A 208 3.50 -1.90 -0.67
C ARG A 208 3.61 -1.16 -2.00
N SER A 209 4.01 -1.84 -3.07
CA SER A 209 4.08 -1.22 -4.40
C SER A 209 2.70 -0.77 -4.86
N ASP A 210 1.67 -1.62 -4.67
CA ASP A 210 0.28 -1.31 -5.02
C ASP A 210 -0.26 -0.16 -4.15
N LEU A 211 0.06 -0.14 -2.85
CA LEU A 211 -0.31 0.93 -1.93
C LEU A 211 0.36 2.26 -2.31
N ASN A 212 1.66 2.23 -2.63
CA ASN A 212 2.39 3.41 -3.08
C ASN A 212 1.85 3.94 -4.42
N GLY A 213 1.43 3.05 -5.32
CA GLY A 213 0.74 3.44 -6.55
C GLY A 213 -0.53 4.24 -6.25
N LYS A 214 -1.34 3.81 -5.29
CA LYS A 214 -2.51 4.58 -4.82
C LYS A 214 -2.10 5.93 -4.21
N TYR A 215 -1.05 5.96 -3.39
CA TYR A 215 -0.56 7.20 -2.76
C TYR A 215 -0.15 8.27 -3.77
N VAL A 216 0.44 7.89 -4.89
CA VAL A 216 0.81 8.83 -5.97
C VAL A 216 -0.43 9.53 -6.56
N PHE A 217 -1.61 8.89 -6.56
CA PHE A 217 -2.86 9.53 -6.98
C PHE A 217 -3.36 10.59 -6.00
N TYR A 218 -3.08 10.44 -4.70
CA TYR A 218 -3.53 11.38 -3.67
C TYR A 218 -2.61 12.60 -3.50
N ALA A 219 -1.33 12.47 -3.83
CA ALA A 219 -0.34 13.53 -3.65
C ALA A 219 -0.68 14.86 -4.38
N PRO A 220 -1.16 14.85 -5.66
CA PRO A 220 -1.57 16.07 -6.35
C PRO A 220 -2.78 16.76 -5.73
N VAL A 221 -3.70 16.00 -5.14
CA VAL A 221 -4.91 16.54 -4.48
C VAL A 221 -4.55 17.32 -3.22
N GLY A 222 -3.58 16.82 -2.43
CA GLY A 222 -3.10 17.51 -1.23
C GLY A 222 -2.43 18.83 -1.53
N THR A 223 -1.66 18.93 -2.61
CA THR A 223 -1.03 20.19 -3.04
C THR A 223 -2.07 21.21 -3.54
N THR A 224 -3.10 20.75 -4.24
CA THR A 224 -4.17 21.63 -4.74
C THR A 224 -5.04 22.16 -3.60
N LEU A 225 -5.37 21.32 -2.59
CA LEU A 225 -6.11 21.73 -1.41
C LEU A 225 -5.34 22.69 -0.51
N SER A 226 -4.00 22.56 -0.40
CA SER A 226 -3.18 23.46 0.40
C SER A 226 -3.00 24.85 -0.25
N LEU A 227 -3.29 24.99 -1.54
CA LEU A 227 -3.26 26.28 -2.25
C LEU A 227 -4.59 27.04 -2.15
N ILE A 228 -5.67 26.40 -1.66
CA ILE A 228 -7.01 26.99 -1.50
C ILE A 228 -7.22 27.52 -0.07
N HIS A 229 -6.35 27.18 0.86
CA HIS A 229 -6.33 27.67 2.24
C HIS A 229 -5.20 28.67 2.46
#